data_e98866d6b7c7c4e71cbffd72d5c3467f
#
_entry.id   e98866d6b7c7c4e71cbffd72d5c3467f
#
_cell.length_a   1.000
_cell.length_b   1.000
_cell.length_c   1.000
_cell.angle_alpha   90.00
_cell.angle_beta   90.00
_cell.angle_gamma   90.00
#
_symmetry.space_group_name_H-M   'P 1'
#
loop_
_entity.id
_entity.type
_entity.pdbx_description
1 polymer ?
#
loop_
_entity_poly.entity_id
_entity_poly.type
_entity_poly.pdbx_seq_one_letter_code
_entity_poly.pdbx_strand_id
1 'polypeptide(L)'
;MYKRQWQYTWLAPHDVKGLEGLFGSRAKMIEKLDSLFTVSSVIEGGETSPDISGLIGQYAHGNEPSHHILYLYTMLGQPWKTAGKVREVLTTLYHDRPDGLSGNEDVGQMSAWYVLSSLGMYEAEPAGGRYWFGSPLFDRAEVKVPSGVFTITAENNSAANKYIQRVWLNGQPYTKPWIGHADLMKGGELRFEMGDEPKVWYCPDEPEAYADQRPAEEQRLFKSEAVEGEIARVCGLLTNERL
;
A
#
# COMPACT_ATOMS: atom_id res chain seq x y z
N MET A 1 -11.68 -17.63 15.18
CA MET A 1 -11.70 -17.38 13.73
C MET A 1 -12.23 -16.00 13.37
N TYR A 2 -13.00 -15.32 14.22
CA TYR A 2 -13.64 -14.03 13.95
C TYR A 2 -12.75 -12.78 13.99
N LYS A 3 -11.47 -12.90 14.40
CA LYS A 3 -10.61 -11.75 14.74
C LYS A 3 -9.77 -11.18 13.59
N ARG A 4 -9.77 -11.79 12.39
CA ARG A 4 -8.98 -11.37 11.23
C ARG A 4 -9.80 -10.97 10.01
N GLN A 5 -11.15 -10.94 10.11
CA GLN A 5 -12.03 -10.67 8.98
C GLN A 5 -11.78 -9.29 8.36
N TRP A 6 -11.53 -8.28 9.19
CA TRP A 6 -11.25 -6.94 8.73
C TRP A 6 -9.98 -6.87 7.86
N GLN A 7 -8.92 -7.60 8.21
CA GLN A 7 -7.66 -7.63 7.46
C GLN A 7 -7.80 -8.53 6.22
N TYR A 8 -8.41 -9.70 6.36
CA TYR A 8 -8.52 -10.69 5.27
C TYR A 8 -9.48 -10.26 4.16
N THR A 9 -10.39 -9.34 4.41
CA THR A 9 -11.22 -8.72 3.37
C THR A 9 -10.38 -8.16 2.20
N TRP A 10 -9.14 -7.77 2.45
CA TRP A 10 -8.26 -7.09 1.50
C TRP A 10 -7.20 -8.01 0.88
N LEU A 11 -7.22 -9.32 1.15
CA LEU A 11 -6.19 -10.26 0.72
C LEU A 11 -6.30 -10.65 -0.77
N ALA A 12 -6.47 -9.66 -1.62
CA ALA A 12 -6.36 -9.80 -3.07
C ALA A 12 -5.50 -8.65 -3.65
N PRO A 13 -4.26 -8.44 -3.15
CA PRO A 13 -3.43 -7.33 -3.61
C PRO A 13 -3.02 -7.46 -5.08
N HIS A 14 -3.07 -8.64 -5.64
CA HIS A 14 -2.77 -8.97 -7.03
C HIS A 14 -3.90 -8.59 -8.00
N ASP A 15 -5.13 -8.38 -7.51
CA ASP A 15 -6.29 -8.02 -8.34
C ASP A 15 -7.23 -7.04 -7.62
N VAL A 16 -6.73 -5.84 -7.40
CA VAL A 16 -7.49 -4.75 -6.75
C VAL A 16 -8.72 -4.35 -7.58
N LYS A 17 -8.64 -4.46 -8.91
CA LYS A 17 -9.77 -4.14 -9.78
C LYS A 17 -10.87 -5.20 -9.70
N GLY A 18 -10.51 -6.48 -9.63
CA GLY A 18 -11.46 -7.56 -9.35
C GLY A 18 -12.12 -7.39 -8.00
N LEU A 19 -11.33 -7.03 -6.96
CA LEU A 19 -11.85 -6.73 -5.64
C LEU A 19 -12.83 -5.54 -5.67
N GLU A 20 -12.52 -4.44 -6.38
CA GLU A 20 -13.43 -3.30 -6.61
C GLU A 20 -14.77 -3.78 -7.21
N GLY A 21 -14.70 -4.69 -8.20
CA GLY A 21 -15.87 -5.30 -8.83
C GLY A 21 -16.75 -6.07 -7.82
N LEU A 22 -16.14 -6.79 -6.90
CA LEU A 22 -16.86 -7.54 -5.85
C LEU A 22 -17.55 -6.62 -4.84
N PHE A 23 -16.98 -5.46 -4.53
CA PHE A 23 -17.65 -4.43 -3.74
C PHE A 23 -18.80 -3.73 -4.50
N GLY A 24 -18.88 -3.95 -5.82
CA GLY A 24 -19.88 -3.37 -6.69
C GLY A 24 -19.60 -1.93 -7.14
N SER A 25 -18.67 -1.23 -6.49
CA SER A 25 -18.13 0.05 -6.95
C SER A 25 -16.91 0.48 -6.14
N ARG A 26 -16.05 1.32 -6.74
CA ARG A 26 -14.92 1.98 -6.07
C ARG A 26 -15.34 2.74 -4.81
N ALA A 27 -16.45 3.45 -4.87
CA ALA A 27 -16.96 4.22 -3.73
C ALA A 27 -17.28 3.33 -2.52
N LYS A 28 -17.96 2.20 -2.73
CA LYS A 28 -18.26 1.24 -1.65
C LYS A 28 -17.02 0.58 -1.10
N MET A 29 -16.05 0.25 -1.96
CA MET A 29 -14.77 -0.29 -1.51
C MET A 29 -14.02 0.72 -0.63
N ILE A 30 -13.96 1.99 -1.04
CA ILE A 30 -13.33 3.06 -0.26
C ILE A 30 -14.06 3.27 1.07
N GLU A 31 -15.39 3.29 1.08
CA GLU A 31 -16.18 3.41 2.30
C GLU A 31 -15.86 2.27 3.29
N LYS A 32 -15.79 1.04 2.81
CA LYS A 32 -15.40 -0.11 3.64
C LYS A 32 -13.95 0.01 4.12
N LEU A 33 -13.05 0.49 3.26
CA LEU A 33 -11.65 0.73 3.62
C LEU A 33 -11.51 1.84 4.67
N ASP A 34 -12.27 2.92 4.55
CA ASP A 34 -12.35 3.97 5.57
C ASP A 34 -12.84 3.42 6.92
N SER A 35 -13.83 2.53 6.87
CA SER A 35 -14.36 1.87 8.07
C SER A 35 -13.28 1.06 8.81
N LEU A 36 -12.39 0.39 8.09
CA LEU A 36 -11.27 -0.37 8.69
C LEU A 36 -10.45 0.49 9.65
N PHE A 37 -10.21 1.76 9.30
CA PHE A 37 -9.37 2.69 10.08
C PHE A 37 -10.13 3.51 11.12
N THR A 38 -11.47 3.48 11.10
CA THR A 38 -12.30 4.36 11.95
C THR A 38 -13.11 3.60 13.00
N VAL A 39 -13.36 2.30 12.82
CA VAL A 39 -14.03 1.47 13.83
C VAL A 39 -13.18 1.32 15.09
N SER A 40 -13.81 0.93 16.20
CA SER A 40 -13.09 0.71 17.46
C SER A 40 -11.96 -0.31 17.31
N SER A 41 -10.81 -0.01 17.91
CA SER A 41 -9.68 -0.95 18.02
C SER A 41 -9.90 -2.01 19.10
N VAL A 42 -11.01 -1.98 19.82
CA VAL A 42 -11.33 -2.98 20.85
C VAL A 42 -11.59 -4.33 20.16
N ILE A 43 -10.85 -5.34 20.57
CA ILE A 43 -11.03 -6.71 20.11
C ILE A 43 -11.89 -7.44 21.12
N GLU A 44 -13.11 -7.81 20.72
CA GLU A 44 -14.02 -8.59 21.56
C GLU A 44 -13.65 -10.08 21.53
N GLY A 45 -13.78 -10.76 22.71
CA GLY A 45 -13.51 -12.20 22.89
C GLY A 45 -12.11 -12.55 23.40
N GLY A 46 -12.03 -13.48 24.32
CA GLY A 46 -10.96 -13.73 25.32
C GLY A 46 -9.53 -13.99 24.85
N GLU A 47 -9.23 -14.36 23.61
CA GLU A 47 -7.85 -14.58 23.14
C GLU A 47 -7.55 -13.75 21.91
N THR A 48 -6.53 -12.88 22.01
CA THR A 48 -5.98 -12.15 20.88
C THR A 48 -4.80 -12.93 20.29
N SER A 49 -4.71 -13.03 18.96
CA SER A 49 -3.48 -13.49 18.31
C SER A 49 -2.37 -12.48 18.59
N PRO A 50 -1.14 -12.90 18.92
CA PRO A 50 0.00 -12.00 19.14
C PRO A 50 0.29 -11.12 17.91
N ASP A 51 -0.09 -11.56 16.69
CA ASP A 51 0.11 -10.81 15.45
C ASP A 51 -0.89 -9.65 15.28
N ILE A 52 -1.98 -9.60 16.08
CA ILE A 52 -2.94 -8.50 16.05
C ILE A 52 -2.45 -7.39 16.99
N SER A 53 -1.50 -6.62 16.47
CA SER A 53 -0.83 -5.52 17.16
C SER A 53 -0.70 -4.30 16.24
N GLY A 54 -0.32 -3.14 16.79
CA GLY A 54 -0.21 -1.90 16.02
C GLY A 54 -1.53 -1.49 15.39
N LEU A 55 -2.61 -1.49 16.19
CA LEU A 55 -3.96 -1.23 15.70
C LEU A 55 -4.22 0.25 15.43
N ILE A 56 -4.77 0.53 14.23
CA ILE A 56 -5.41 1.79 13.87
C ILE A 56 -6.81 1.43 13.38
N GLY A 57 -7.82 1.62 14.22
CA GLY A 57 -9.11 0.97 14.02
C GLY A 57 -8.96 -0.54 14.09
N GLN A 58 -9.37 -1.24 13.05
CA GLN A 58 -9.16 -2.69 12.89
C GLN A 58 -8.04 -3.02 11.89
N TYR A 59 -7.30 -2.03 11.39
CA TYR A 59 -6.04 -2.25 10.70
C TYR A 59 -4.99 -2.70 11.71
N ALA A 60 -4.34 -3.82 11.47
CA ALA A 60 -3.33 -4.40 12.35
C ALA A 60 -1.97 -4.40 11.64
N HIS A 61 -1.12 -3.41 11.94
CA HIS A 61 0.17 -3.26 11.26
C HIS A 61 1.14 -4.39 11.59
N GLY A 62 1.09 -4.93 12.79
CA GLY A 62 1.94 -6.06 13.22
C GLY A 62 1.65 -7.38 12.52
N ASN A 63 0.76 -7.41 11.52
CA ASN A 63 0.45 -8.59 10.72
C ASN A 63 0.63 -8.25 9.23
N GLU A 64 1.56 -8.91 8.54
CA GLU A 64 2.02 -8.63 7.18
C GLU A 64 0.91 -8.63 6.13
N PRO A 65 -0.15 -9.47 6.22
CA PRO A 65 -1.30 -9.36 5.32
C PRO A 65 -1.96 -7.97 5.28
N SER A 66 -1.67 -7.11 6.26
CA SER A 66 -2.17 -5.74 6.31
C SER A 66 -1.30 -4.72 5.54
N HIS A 67 -0.05 -5.03 5.25
CA HIS A 67 0.96 -4.06 4.79
C HIS A 67 0.61 -3.37 3.46
N HIS A 68 -0.06 -4.06 2.54
CA HIS A 68 -0.50 -3.51 1.26
C HIS A 68 -1.74 -2.61 1.38
N ILE A 69 -2.54 -2.78 2.44
CA ILE A 69 -3.88 -2.16 2.56
C ILE A 69 -3.81 -0.64 2.50
N LEU A 70 -2.79 -0.02 3.10
CA LEU A 70 -2.61 1.44 3.09
C LEU A 70 -2.46 1.99 1.66
N TYR A 71 -1.87 1.21 0.76
CA TYR A 71 -1.60 1.59 -0.63
C TYR A 71 -2.81 1.40 -1.54
N LEU A 72 -3.85 0.68 -1.10
CA LEU A 72 -5.10 0.55 -1.84
C LEU A 72 -5.74 1.91 -2.14
N TYR A 73 -5.61 2.89 -1.24
CA TYR A 73 -6.14 4.22 -1.51
C TYR A 73 -5.47 4.88 -2.72
N THR A 74 -4.15 4.75 -2.89
CA THR A 74 -3.46 5.23 -4.10
C THR A 74 -4.01 4.50 -5.33
N MET A 75 -4.18 3.19 -5.28
CA MET A 75 -4.74 2.40 -6.38
C MET A 75 -6.19 2.79 -6.72
N LEU A 76 -6.94 3.25 -5.73
CA LEU A 76 -8.34 3.68 -5.87
C LEU A 76 -8.51 5.18 -6.14
N GLY A 77 -7.42 5.92 -6.41
CA GLY A 77 -7.49 7.32 -6.79
C GLY A 77 -7.53 8.31 -5.61
N GLN A 78 -7.19 7.87 -4.40
CA GLN A 78 -7.15 8.71 -3.20
C GLN A 78 -5.76 8.72 -2.52
N PRO A 79 -4.68 9.14 -3.23
CA PRO A 79 -3.30 9.04 -2.74
C PRO A 79 -3.04 9.81 -1.45
N TRP A 80 -3.81 10.86 -1.17
CA TRP A 80 -3.69 11.61 0.08
C TRP A 80 -4.06 10.77 1.31
N LYS A 81 -4.99 9.81 1.18
CA LYS A 81 -5.31 8.89 2.27
C LYS A 81 -4.17 7.90 2.52
N THR A 82 -3.57 7.35 1.45
CA THR A 82 -2.33 6.58 1.57
C THR A 82 -1.27 7.38 2.29
N ALA A 83 -0.99 8.61 1.84
CA ALA A 83 0.03 9.46 2.44
C ALA A 83 -0.22 9.71 3.94
N GLY A 84 -1.46 10.02 4.31
CA GLY A 84 -1.87 10.23 5.69
C GLY A 84 -1.64 8.98 6.55
N LYS A 85 -2.10 7.83 6.10
CA LYS A 85 -1.99 6.57 6.84
C LYS A 85 -0.57 6.02 6.90
N VAL A 86 0.19 6.09 5.82
CA VAL A 86 1.60 5.69 5.80
C VAL A 86 2.41 6.54 6.79
N ARG A 87 2.23 7.87 6.78
CA ARG A 87 2.89 8.76 7.76
C ARG A 87 2.46 8.48 9.20
N GLU A 88 1.18 8.22 9.44
CA GLU A 88 0.68 7.83 10.76
C GLU A 88 1.41 6.57 11.25
N VAL A 89 1.46 5.51 10.46
CA VAL A 89 2.15 4.27 10.82
C VAL A 89 3.64 4.49 11.05
N LEU A 90 4.34 5.15 10.10
CA LEU A 90 5.79 5.39 10.20
C LEU A 90 6.19 6.16 11.45
N THR A 91 5.34 7.08 11.94
CA THR A 91 5.67 7.98 13.04
C THR A 91 5.09 7.55 14.39
N THR A 92 4.14 6.62 14.42
CA THR A 92 3.48 6.21 15.66
C THR A 92 3.70 4.74 16.05
N LEU A 93 4.03 3.88 15.07
CA LEU A 93 4.15 2.44 15.29
C LEU A 93 5.59 1.93 15.18
N TYR A 94 6.55 2.80 14.85
CA TYR A 94 7.97 2.50 14.81
C TYR A 94 8.74 3.46 15.72
N HIS A 95 9.65 2.92 16.51
CA HIS A 95 10.42 3.70 17.48
C HIS A 95 11.89 3.27 17.49
N ASP A 96 12.81 4.19 17.74
CA ASP A 96 14.24 3.93 17.89
C ASP A 96 14.53 3.34 19.30
N ARG A 97 14.11 2.09 19.49
CA ARG A 97 14.29 1.31 20.72
C ARG A 97 14.32 -0.20 20.40
N PRO A 98 14.88 -1.04 21.27
CA PRO A 98 14.90 -2.49 21.06
C PRO A 98 13.52 -3.14 20.90
N ASP A 99 12.47 -2.55 21.48
CA ASP A 99 11.06 -2.93 21.39
C ASP A 99 10.27 -2.02 20.43
N GLY A 100 10.94 -1.43 19.44
CA GLY A 100 10.41 -0.39 18.56
C GLY A 100 9.46 -0.86 17.47
N LEU A 101 9.12 -2.13 17.38
CA LEU A 101 8.19 -2.70 16.41
C LEU A 101 6.84 -3.04 17.05
N SER A 102 5.77 -2.96 16.26
CA SER A 102 4.43 -3.38 16.66
C SER A 102 4.25 -4.87 16.37
N GLY A 103 4.76 -5.75 17.23
CA GLY A 103 4.71 -7.20 17.05
C GLY A 103 6.09 -7.80 16.70
N ASN A 104 6.08 -8.92 15.98
CA ASN A 104 7.30 -9.60 15.57
C ASN A 104 7.94 -8.93 14.35
N GLU A 105 9.23 -9.19 14.10
CA GLU A 105 9.95 -8.73 12.91
C GLU A 105 9.53 -9.49 11.65
N ASP A 106 9.19 -10.76 11.82
CA ASP A 106 8.73 -11.69 10.78
C ASP A 106 9.66 -11.75 9.55
N VAL A 107 10.87 -12.25 9.84
CA VAL A 107 11.93 -12.49 8.83
C VAL A 107 12.31 -11.21 8.06
N GLY A 108 12.22 -10.05 8.70
CA GLY A 108 12.60 -8.76 8.13
C GLY A 108 11.47 -8.01 7.40
N GLN A 109 10.26 -8.54 7.37
CA GLN A 109 9.14 -7.92 6.66
C GLN A 109 8.74 -6.57 7.27
N MET A 110 8.73 -6.45 8.60
CA MET A 110 8.41 -5.20 9.29
C MET A 110 9.42 -4.09 8.98
N SER A 111 10.72 -4.42 9.04
CA SER A 111 11.80 -3.47 8.67
C SER A 111 11.78 -3.16 7.18
N ALA A 112 11.55 -4.13 6.31
CA ALA A 112 11.45 -3.92 4.86
C ALA A 112 10.30 -2.97 4.52
N TRP A 113 9.15 -3.14 5.15
CA TRP A 113 8.01 -2.22 4.98
C TRP A 113 8.37 -0.79 5.43
N TYR A 114 8.99 -0.66 6.62
CA TYR A 114 9.43 0.65 7.13
C TYR A 114 10.40 1.33 6.17
N VAL A 115 11.43 0.62 5.71
CA VAL A 115 12.45 1.17 4.81
C VAL A 115 11.82 1.62 3.49
N LEU A 116 11.07 0.75 2.82
CA LEU A 116 10.45 1.07 1.53
C LEU A 116 9.42 2.19 1.65
N SER A 117 8.56 2.14 2.67
CA SER A 117 7.55 3.18 2.90
C SER A 117 8.18 4.52 3.28
N SER A 118 9.31 4.51 4.01
CA SER A 118 10.09 5.72 4.32
C SER A 118 10.76 6.35 3.08
N LEU A 119 11.06 5.54 2.06
CA LEU A 119 11.50 6.02 0.74
C LEU A 119 10.33 6.59 -0.09
N GLY A 120 9.10 6.48 0.40
CA GLY A 120 7.89 6.97 -0.26
C GLY A 120 7.26 5.98 -1.22
N MET A 121 7.60 4.69 -1.16
CA MET A 121 7.06 3.68 -2.06
C MET A 121 6.97 2.31 -1.38
N TYR A 122 6.11 1.43 -1.91
CA TYR A 122 6.00 0.05 -1.46
C TYR A 122 5.46 -0.85 -2.57
N GLU A 123 5.98 -2.08 -2.68
CA GLU A 123 5.47 -3.11 -3.59
C GLU A 123 4.22 -3.75 -2.97
N ALA A 124 3.08 -3.09 -3.16
CA ALA A 124 1.81 -3.53 -2.57
C ALA A 124 1.19 -4.75 -3.29
N GLU A 125 1.59 -4.99 -4.54
CA GLU A 125 1.19 -6.16 -5.33
C GLU A 125 2.35 -7.16 -5.36
N PRO A 126 2.25 -8.32 -4.69
CA PRO A 126 3.33 -9.30 -4.66
C PRO A 126 3.76 -9.72 -6.06
N ALA A 127 5.07 -9.67 -6.33
CA ALA A 127 5.69 -9.96 -7.63
C ALA A 127 5.15 -9.12 -8.80
N GLY A 128 4.45 -8.02 -8.52
CA GLY A 128 3.93 -7.09 -9.54
C GLY A 128 5.00 -6.22 -10.17
N GLY A 129 6.17 -6.11 -9.54
CA GLY A 129 7.28 -5.28 -10.02
C GLY A 129 6.97 -3.79 -10.03
N ARG A 130 5.95 -3.34 -9.31
CA ARG A 130 5.51 -1.94 -9.18
C ARG A 130 5.61 -1.50 -7.73
N TYR A 131 6.29 -0.37 -7.52
CA TYR A 131 6.35 0.29 -6.22
C TYR A 131 5.38 1.46 -6.22
N TRP A 132 4.26 1.29 -5.52
CA TRP A 132 3.21 2.30 -5.40
C TRP A 132 3.65 3.44 -4.47
N PHE A 133 3.39 4.67 -4.87
CA PHE A 133 3.79 5.83 -4.09
C PHE A 133 2.89 6.06 -2.88
N GLY A 134 3.54 6.35 -1.76
CA GLY A 134 2.94 6.71 -0.49
C GLY A 134 3.30 8.14 -0.08
N SER A 135 4.14 8.27 0.95
CA SER A 135 4.65 9.56 1.42
C SER A 135 6.07 9.39 1.96
N PRO A 136 7.10 9.92 1.30
CA PRO A 136 8.48 9.79 1.74
C PRO A 136 8.67 10.44 3.12
N LEU A 137 9.40 9.75 4.02
CA LEU A 137 9.74 10.27 5.35
C LEU A 137 10.99 11.15 5.31
N PHE A 138 11.93 10.83 4.40
CA PHE A 138 13.21 11.51 4.27
C PHE A 138 13.18 12.51 3.13
N ASP A 139 13.93 13.63 3.29
CA ASP A 139 14.09 14.65 2.24
C ASP A 139 14.93 14.13 1.08
N ARG A 140 15.88 13.22 1.37
CA ARG A 140 16.75 12.62 0.38
C ARG A 140 17.16 11.21 0.80
N ALA A 141 17.17 10.30 -0.17
CA ALA A 141 17.71 8.96 -0.02
C ALA A 141 18.48 8.54 -1.28
N GLU A 142 19.45 7.66 -1.12
CA GLU A 142 20.22 7.08 -2.21
C GLU A 142 20.20 5.55 -2.10
N VAL A 143 19.76 4.89 -3.16
CA VAL A 143 19.71 3.44 -3.27
C VAL A 143 20.75 2.99 -4.27
N LYS A 144 21.70 2.17 -3.84
CA LYS A 144 22.68 1.54 -4.74
C LYS A 144 21.98 0.44 -5.53
N VAL A 145 22.04 0.53 -6.84
CA VAL A 145 21.46 -0.43 -7.77
C VAL A 145 22.54 -0.95 -8.72
N PRO A 146 22.36 -2.07 -9.43
CA PRO A 146 23.38 -2.61 -10.32
C PRO A 146 23.92 -1.61 -11.35
N SER A 147 23.09 -0.70 -11.84
CA SER A 147 23.46 0.30 -12.85
C SER A 147 23.99 1.62 -12.25
N GLY A 148 24.14 1.73 -10.92
CA GLY A 148 24.66 2.94 -10.26
C GLY A 148 23.91 3.31 -9.01
N VAL A 149 23.40 4.53 -8.94
CA VAL A 149 22.63 5.05 -7.80
C VAL A 149 21.27 5.52 -8.29
N PHE A 150 20.21 5.16 -7.55
CA PHE A 150 18.90 5.73 -7.69
C PHE A 150 18.65 6.70 -6.53
N THR A 151 18.50 7.98 -6.85
CA THR A 151 18.30 9.05 -5.87
C THR A 151 16.81 9.35 -5.75
N ILE A 152 16.32 9.47 -4.52
CA ILE A 152 14.96 9.90 -4.21
C ILE A 152 15.07 11.22 -3.46
N THR A 153 14.35 12.25 -3.94
CA THR A 153 14.28 13.56 -3.28
C THR A 153 12.83 13.95 -3.01
N ALA A 154 12.56 14.53 -1.86
CA ALA A 154 11.25 15.02 -1.46
C ALA A 154 11.36 16.50 -1.06
N GLU A 155 11.12 17.38 -2.02
CA GLU A 155 11.18 18.83 -1.83
C GLU A 155 10.01 19.32 -0.96
N ASN A 156 10.27 20.25 -0.05
CA ASN A 156 9.31 20.79 0.91
C ASN A 156 8.71 19.75 1.88
N ASN A 157 9.36 18.61 2.07
CA ASN A 157 8.87 17.55 2.93
C ASN A 157 8.83 18.01 4.40
N SER A 158 7.74 17.72 5.11
CA SER A 158 7.60 17.98 6.54
C SER A 158 6.45 17.15 7.13
N ALA A 159 6.20 17.28 8.42
CA ALA A 159 5.03 16.67 9.06
C ALA A 159 3.70 17.21 8.49
N ALA A 160 3.65 18.49 8.10
CA ALA A 160 2.50 19.10 7.44
C ALA A 160 2.45 18.77 5.96
N ASN A 161 3.58 18.93 5.26
CA ASN A 161 3.71 18.73 3.83
C ASN A 161 3.95 17.23 3.50
N LYS A 162 2.97 16.41 3.77
CA LYS A 162 3.04 14.94 3.59
C LYS A 162 2.39 14.44 2.31
N TYR A 163 1.73 15.32 1.54
CA TYR A 163 1.03 14.94 0.32
C TYR A 163 1.86 15.24 -0.91
N ILE A 164 1.98 14.25 -1.81
CA ILE A 164 2.63 14.46 -3.10
C ILE A 164 1.79 15.42 -3.94
N GLN A 165 2.43 16.48 -4.45
CA GLN A 165 1.83 17.47 -5.32
C GLN A 165 2.19 17.20 -6.79
N ARG A 166 3.43 16.80 -7.06
CA ARG A 166 3.97 16.47 -8.38
C ARG A 166 5.10 15.46 -8.24
N VAL A 167 5.35 14.73 -9.32
CA VAL A 167 6.45 13.76 -9.41
C VAL A 167 7.24 13.99 -10.70
N TRP A 168 8.54 13.78 -10.64
CA TRP A 168 9.44 13.75 -11.81
C TRP A 168 10.32 12.51 -11.74
N LEU A 169 10.53 11.90 -12.89
CA LEU A 169 11.49 10.83 -13.08
C LEU A 169 12.56 11.30 -14.07
N ASN A 170 13.81 11.35 -13.64
CA ASN A 170 14.94 11.83 -14.46
C ASN A 170 14.68 13.21 -15.09
N GLY A 171 14.11 14.14 -14.30
CA GLY A 171 13.80 15.51 -14.73
C GLY A 171 12.55 15.65 -15.60
N GLN A 172 11.88 14.58 -15.98
CA GLN A 172 10.64 14.61 -16.76
C GLN A 172 9.41 14.48 -15.85
N PRO A 173 8.32 15.22 -16.08
CA PRO A 173 7.06 15.04 -15.37
C PRO A 173 6.61 13.58 -15.40
N TYR A 174 6.20 13.05 -14.26
CA TYR A 174 5.81 11.66 -14.10
C TYR A 174 4.41 11.57 -13.50
N THR A 175 3.48 10.96 -14.24
CA THR A 175 2.05 10.94 -13.91
C THR A 175 1.55 9.57 -13.46
N LYS A 176 2.43 8.55 -13.37
CA LYS A 176 2.05 7.24 -12.84
C LYS A 176 2.14 7.24 -11.31
N PRO A 177 1.20 6.59 -10.61
CA PRO A 177 1.21 6.52 -9.14
C PRO A 177 2.16 5.47 -8.57
N TRP A 178 3.05 4.93 -9.41
CA TRP A 178 4.02 3.88 -9.09
C TRP A 178 5.25 3.99 -9.99
N ILE A 179 6.35 3.38 -9.59
CA ILE A 179 7.54 3.19 -10.42
C ILE A 179 7.79 1.70 -10.63
N GLY A 180 8.18 1.32 -11.86
CA GLY A 180 8.53 -0.06 -12.17
C GLY A 180 9.91 -0.45 -11.59
N HIS A 181 10.05 -1.68 -11.13
CA HIS A 181 11.32 -2.22 -10.65
C HIS A 181 12.45 -2.07 -11.70
N ALA A 182 12.11 -2.36 -12.96
CA ALA A 182 13.07 -2.22 -14.06
C ALA A 182 13.58 -0.77 -14.25
N ASP A 183 12.74 0.23 -13.99
CA ASP A 183 13.14 1.63 -14.10
C ASP A 183 13.99 2.05 -12.90
N LEU A 184 13.64 1.62 -11.70
CA LEU A 184 14.44 1.84 -10.50
C LEU A 184 15.85 1.24 -10.63
N MET A 185 15.96 0.01 -11.17
CA MET A 185 17.24 -0.68 -11.35
C MET A 185 18.17 -0.03 -12.39
N LYS A 186 17.67 0.87 -13.24
CA LYS A 186 18.51 1.64 -14.17
C LYS A 186 19.34 2.74 -13.47
N GLY A 187 19.02 3.06 -12.23
CA GLY A 187 19.52 4.27 -11.56
C GLY A 187 18.81 5.53 -12.06
N GLY A 188 19.23 6.68 -11.56
CA GLY A 188 18.63 7.96 -11.91
C GLY A 188 18.01 8.68 -10.71
N GLU A 189 16.99 9.50 -10.95
CA GLU A 189 16.38 10.34 -9.93
C GLU A 189 14.85 10.28 -9.96
N LEU A 190 14.26 10.06 -8.80
CA LEU A 190 12.83 10.26 -8.54
C LEU A 190 12.66 11.46 -7.60
N ARG A 191 11.94 12.48 -8.05
CA ARG A 191 11.73 13.69 -7.27
C ARG A 191 10.25 13.89 -6.99
N PHE A 192 9.93 14.06 -5.71
CA PHE A 192 8.61 14.42 -5.22
C PHE A 192 8.59 15.90 -4.82
N GLU A 193 7.59 16.65 -5.24
CA GLU A 193 7.21 17.93 -4.65
C GLU A 193 6.12 17.65 -3.60
N MET A 194 6.37 18.01 -2.36
CA MET A 194 5.46 17.76 -1.25
C MET A 194 4.70 19.02 -0.86
N GLY A 195 3.49 18.86 -0.32
CA GLY A 195 2.65 19.96 0.15
C GLY A 195 1.65 19.50 1.21
N ASP A 196 0.91 20.45 1.75
CA ASP A 196 -0.09 20.26 2.82
C ASP A 196 -1.52 20.02 2.27
N GLU A 197 -1.72 20.20 0.95
CA GLU A 197 -3.03 20.01 0.33
C GLU A 197 -3.25 18.57 -0.13
N PRO A 198 -4.33 17.88 0.33
CA PRO A 198 -4.78 16.60 -0.23
C PRO A 198 -5.08 16.74 -1.72
N LYS A 199 -4.41 15.97 -2.57
CA LYS A 199 -4.50 16.13 -4.02
C LYS A 199 -4.39 14.81 -4.77
N VAL A 200 -5.13 14.69 -5.88
CA VAL A 200 -4.85 13.72 -6.94
C VAL A 200 -3.90 14.38 -7.93
N TRP A 201 -2.74 13.80 -8.14
CA TRP A 201 -1.69 14.33 -9.02
C TRP A 201 -1.44 13.47 -10.27
N TYR A 202 -2.19 12.36 -10.40
CA TYR A 202 -2.17 11.43 -11.53
C TYR A 202 -3.60 11.14 -12.01
N CYS A 203 -3.76 10.47 -13.16
CA CYS A 203 -5.07 10.04 -13.64
C CYS A 203 -5.38 8.62 -13.18
N PRO A 204 -6.31 8.41 -12.22
CA PRO A 204 -6.60 7.09 -11.66
C PRO A 204 -7.28 6.12 -12.63
N ASP A 205 -7.83 6.63 -13.71
CA ASP A 205 -8.57 5.85 -14.71
C ASP A 205 -7.77 5.60 -16.01
N GLU A 206 -6.49 6.00 -16.05
CA GLU A 206 -5.62 5.65 -17.17
C GLU A 206 -5.38 4.13 -17.20
N PRO A 207 -5.64 3.46 -18.34
CA PRO A 207 -5.49 2.01 -18.48
C PRO A 207 -4.07 1.52 -18.12
N GLU A 208 -3.05 2.33 -18.38
CA GLU A 208 -1.66 2.02 -18.06
C GLU A 208 -1.34 2.05 -16.55
N ALA A 209 -2.12 2.78 -15.76
CA ALA A 209 -1.94 2.80 -14.30
C ALA A 209 -2.18 1.43 -13.65
N TYR A 210 -2.98 0.60 -14.30
CA TYR A 210 -3.36 -0.74 -13.86
C TYR A 210 -2.93 -1.84 -14.85
N ALA A 211 -2.18 -1.50 -15.90
CA ALA A 211 -1.72 -2.51 -16.86
C ALA A 211 -0.77 -3.49 -16.16
N ASP A 212 -1.09 -4.75 -16.23
CA ASP A 212 -0.23 -5.84 -15.76
C ASP A 212 1.05 -5.86 -16.62
N GLN A 213 2.18 -5.56 -16.01
CA GLN A 213 3.49 -5.54 -16.69
C GLN A 213 4.18 -6.89 -16.71
N ARG A 214 3.59 -7.92 -16.12
CA ARG A 214 4.13 -9.27 -16.14
C ARG A 214 4.08 -9.84 -17.58
N PRO A 215 5.00 -10.74 -17.93
CA PRO A 215 4.93 -11.46 -19.20
C PRO A 215 3.58 -12.16 -19.42
N ALA A 216 3.10 -12.23 -20.65
CA ALA A 216 1.79 -12.79 -20.98
C ALA A 216 1.58 -14.23 -20.47
N GLU A 217 2.64 -15.02 -20.36
CA GLU A 217 2.58 -16.37 -19.78
C GLU A 217 2.29 -16.34 -18.27
N GLU A 218 2.88 -15.41 -17.53
CA GLU A 218 2.63 -15.26 -16.10
C GLU A 218 1.22 -14.72 -15.83
N GLN A 219 0.72 -13.82 -16.68
CA GLN A 219 -0.65 -13.32 -16.58
C GLN A 219 -1.69 -14.44 -16.73
N ARG A 220 -1.42 -15.47 -17.56
CA ARG A 220 -2.31 -16.61 -17.73
C ARG A 220 -2.41 -17.51 -16.51
N LEU A 221 -1.33 -17.64 -15.74
CA LEU A 221 -1.31 -18.46 -14.51
C LEU A 221 -2.22 -17.90 -13.41
N PHE A 222 -2.37 -16.58 -13.37
CA PHE A 222 -3.20 -15.89 -12.36
C PHE A 222 -4.65 -15.64 -12.81
N LYS A 223 -4.96 -15.82 -14.10
CA LYS A 223 -6.32 -15.71 -14.67
C LYS A 223 -6.97 -17.07 -14.87
N SER A 224 -6.61 -18.09 -14.08
CA SER A 224 -7.32 -19.36 -14.16
C SER A 224 -8.73 -19.24 -13.59
N GLU A 225 -9.73 -19.83 -14.26
CA GLU A 225 -11.12 -19.87 -13.80
C GLU A 225 -11.25 -20.42 -12.36
N ALA A 226 -10.31 -21.29 -11.93
CA ALA A 226 -10.26 -21.82 -10.58
C ALA A 226 -9.93 -20.75 -9.53
N VAL A 227 -9.01 -19.82 -9.84
CA VAL A 227 -8.64 -18.72 -8.94
C VAL A 227 -9.75 -17.68 -8.88
N GLU A 228 -10.34 -17.32 -10.01
CA GLU A 228 -11.49 -16.41 -10.07
C GLU A 228 -12.70 -16.99 -9.34
N GLY A 229 -12.98 -18.27 -9.49
CA GLY A 229 -14.05 -18.97 -8.79
C GLY A 229 -13.83 -19.01 -7.27
N GLU A 230 -12.61 -19.22 -6.79
CA GLU A 230 -12.29 -19.24 -5.37
C GLU A 230 -12.38 -17.84 -4.75
N ILE A 231 -11.90 -16.79 -5.43
CA ILE A 231 -12.05 -15.40 -5.02
C ILE A 231 -13.54 -15.05 -4.91
N ALA A 232 -14.34 -15.37 -5.90
CA ALA A 232 -15.78 -15.13 -5.89
C ALA A 232 -16.47 -15.87 -4.74
N ARG A 233 -16.07 -17.13 -4.47
CA ARG A 233 -16.58 -17.93 -3.36
C ARG A 233 -16.25 -17.32 -1.99
N VAL A 234 -15.01 -16.93 -1.78
CA VAL A 234 -14.55 -16.31 -0.52
C VAL A 234 -15.24 -14.96 -0.30
N CYS A 235 -15.34 -14.13 -1.34
CA CYS A 235 -16.02 -12.84 -1.23
C CYS A 235 -17.54 -12.98 -1.10
N GLY A 236 -18.16 -13.99 -1.73
CA GLY A 236 -19.56 -14.32 -1.54
C GLY A 236 -19.88 -14.72 -0.10
N LEU A 237 -18.99 -15.42 0.57
CA LEU A 237 -19.11 -15.71 2.01
C LEU A 237 -18.99 -14.44 2.88
N LEU A 238 -18.15 -13.48 2.48
CA LEU A 238 -17.97 -12.21 3.20
C LEU A 238 -19.12 -11.21 3.00
N THR A 239 -19.86 -11.31 1.88
CA THR A 239 -20.98 -10.41 1.55
C THR A 239 -22.34 -10.94 1.98
N ASN A 240 -22.49 -12.25 2.18
CA ASN A 240 -23.77 -12.89 2.53
C ASN A 240 -23.98 -13.10 4.03
N GLU A 241 -22.99 -12.92 4.88
CA GLU A 241 -23.22 -12.85 6.32
C GLU A 241 -23.79 -11.47 6.66
N ARG A 242 -25.10 -11.43 6.80
CA ARG A 242 -25.82 -10.29 7.40
C ARG A 242 -25.23 -10.05 8.79
N LEU A 243 -24.62 -8.90 8.99
CA LEU A 243 -24.48 -8.25 10.27
C LEU A 243 -25.83 -7.71 10.72
#